data_cfb06d0b942933757cd858e002f7f985
#
_entry.id   cfb06d0b942933757cd858e002f7f985
#
_cell.length_a   1.000
_cell.length_b   1.000
_cell.length_c   1.000
_cell.angle_alpha   90.00
_cell.angle_beta   90.00
_cell.angle_gamma   90.00
#
_symmetry.space_group_name_H-M   'P 1'
#
loop_
_entity.id
_entity.type
_entity.pdbx_description
1 polymer ?
#
loop_
_entity_poly.entity_id
_entity_poly.type
_entity_poly.pdbx_seq_one_letter_code
_entity_poly.pdbx_strand_id
1 'polypeptide(L)'
;MTTFVPQGLKRNRIVLAHGGGGQLTDDLIAERIAPRLSNPHLDTMEDAARVPMHQGEMLFTTDSYVVQPLRFPGGDIGRLAVSGTVNDLAVSGAIAQFLSLAFIIEEGLELETLDAVIESIASTAREAGVRIVTGDTKVVDKGQGDGLYINTAGIGALRPGINLGVRNIRAGDVLIVSGTIAEHGLAVMRQRERAEVVNGSMQIESAP
;
A
#
# COMPACT_ATOMS: atom_id res chain seq x y z
N MET A 1 13.62 12.16 -36.46
CA MET A 1 12.33 12.74 -36.04
C MET A 1 12.49 13.13 -34.59
N THR A 2 12.69 14.41 -34.33
CA THR A 2 12.88 14.95 -32.99
C THR A 2 11.49 15.02 -32.34
N THR A 3 11.24 14.19 -31.36
CA THR A 3 10.02 14.23 -30.54
C THR A 3 9.99 15.56 -29.80
N PHE A 4 9.02 16.38 -30.15
CA PHE A 4 8.75 17.67 -29.50
C PHE A 4 8.25 17.38 -28.08
N VAL A 5 9.12 17.53 -27.08
CA VAL A 5 8.74 17.57 -25.66
C VAL A 5 8.39 19.02 -25.35
N PRO A 6 7.14 19.35 -25.00
CA PRO A 6 6.79 20.73 -24.61
C PRO A 6 7.59 21.15 -23.40
N GLN A 7 8.36 22.24 -23.49
CA GLN A 7 9.21 22.81 -22.42
C GLN A 7 8.44 23.38 -21.20
N GLY A 8 7.19 23.01 -20.99
CA GLY A 8 6.31 23.52 -19.93
C GLY A 8 6.08 22.62 -18.72
N LEU A 9 6.68 21.45 -18.70
CA LEU A 9 6.36 20.43 -17.68
C LEU A 9 7.63 19.99 -16.94
N LYS A 10 8.19 20.88 -16.11
CA LYS A 10 8.90 20.45 -14.89
C LYS A 10 7.83 19.82 -13.98
N ARG A 11 7.51 18.59 -14.27
CA ARG A 11 6.31 17.93 -13.78
C ARG A 11 6.61 17.27 -12.46
N ASN A 12 6.21 17.92 -11.43
CA ASN A 12 6.14 17.34 -10.09
C ASN A 12 4.82 16.53 -9.91
N ARG A 13 4.26 16.02 -11.04
CA ARG A 13 2.97 15.30 -11.04
C ARG A 13 2.99 14.10 -11.97
N ILE A 14 2.24 13.09 -11.59
CA ILE A 14 1.97 11.95 -12.45
C ILE A 14 1.15 12.39 -13.67
N VAL A 15 1.48 11.85 -14.83
CA VAL A 15 0.71 11.96 -16.07
C VAL A 15 0.38 10.56 -16.58
N LEU A 16 -0.66 10.45 -17.41
CA LEU A 16 -1.16 9.17 -17.94
C LEU A 16 -0.04 8.32 -18.58
N ALA A 17 0.90 8.95 -19.27
CA ALA A 17 2.02 8.27 -19.90
C ALA A 17 2.97 7.54 -18.93
N HIS A 18 2.95 7.84 -17.64
CA HIS A 18 3.69 7.06 -16.63
C HIS A 18 3.11 5.64 -16.40
N GLY A 19 1.88 5.38 -16.85
CA GLY A 19 1.26 4.06 -16.80
C GLY A 19 1.24 3.32 -18.13
N GLY A 20 1.82 3.88 -19.20
CA GLY A 20 1.74 3.36 -20.57
C GLY A 20 2.78 2.30 -20.94
N GLY A 21 3.69 1.90 -20.05
CA GLY A 21 4.73 0.91 -20.32
C GLY A 21 5.86 1.40 -21.22
N GLY A 22 6.04 2.74 -21.37
CA GLY A 22 7.12 3.35 -22.14
C GLY A 22 8.17 4.01 -21.25
N GLN A 23 9.01 4.85 -21.84
CA GLN A 23 10.15 5.49 -21.18
C GLN A 23 9.77 6.20 -19.85
N LEU A 24 8.62 6.89 -19.81
CA LEU A 24 8.20 7.57 -18.57
C LEU A 24 7.81 6.59 -17.46
N THR A 25 7.30 5.40 -17.80
CA THR A 25 7.06 4.33 -16.83
C THR A 25 8.39 3.80 -16.31
N ASP A 26 9.33 3.53 -17.19
CA ASP A 26 10.66 3.04 -16.84
C ASP A 26 11.39 4.05 -15.94
N ASP A 27 11.36 5.34 -16.28
CA ASP A 27 11.95 6.41 -15.49
C ASP A 27 11.31 6.51 -14.08
N LEU A 28 9.98 6.43 -14.00
CA LEU A 28 9.25 6.43 -12.72
C LEU A 28 9.68 5.26 -11.82
N ILE A 29 9.74 4.06 -12.39
CA ILE A 29 10.15 2.85 -11.66
C ILE A 29 11.61 2.97 -11.23
N ALA A 30 12.50 3.29 -12.16
CA ALA A 30 13.95 3.31 -11.92
C ALA A 30 14.41 4.41 -10.97
N GLU A 31 13.80 5.61 -11.03
CA GLU A 31 14.24 6.76 -10.25
C GLU A 31 13.54 6.87 -8.88
N ARG A 32 12.30 6.36 -8.75
CA ARG A 32 11.49 6.59 -7.56
C ARG A 32 11.06 5.35 -6.81
N ILE A 33 10.62 4.29 -7.51
CA ILE A 33 10.05 3.10 -6.89
C ILE A 33 11.14 2.11 -6.50
N ALA A 34 11.87 1.61 -7.49
CA ALA A 34 12.86 0.56 -7.29
C ALA A 34 13.96 0.92 -6.26
N PRO A 35 14.54 2.13 -6.23
CA PRO A 35 15.58 2.43 -5.26
C PRO A 35 15.13 2.38 -3.79
N ARG A 36 13.86 2.64 -3.52
CA ARG A 36 13.29 2.61 -2.17
C ARG A 36 12.91 1.21 -1.70
N LEU A 37 12.61 0.33 -2.65
CA LEU A 37 12.16 -1.05 -2.40
C LEU A 37 13.25 -2.10 -2.72
N SER A 38 14.44 -1.67 -3.12
CA SER A 38 15.54 -2.52 -3.58
C SER A 38 15.80 -3.72 -2.67
N ASN A 39 15.84 -4.88 -3.29
CA ASN A 39 16.25 -6.15 -2.68
C ASN A 39 16.58 -7.17 -3.78
N PRO A 40 17.29 -8.28 -3.47
CA PRO A 40 17.77 -9.24 -4.49
C PRO A 40 16.69 -9.87 -5.39
N HIS A 41 15.42 -9.84 -4.98
CA HIS A 41 14.33 -10.41 -5.77
C HIS A 41 13.73 -9.37 -6.71
N LEU A 42 13.56 -8.13 -6.25
CA LEU A 42 13.00 -7.04 -7.05
C LEU A 42 14.01 -6.51 -8.06
N ASP A 43 15.28 -6.44 -7.69
CA ASP A 43 16.34 -5.81 -8.50
C ASP A 43 16.64 -6.58 -9.80
N THR A 44 16.11 -7.78 -9.97
CA THR A 44 16.18 -8.52 -11.24
C THR A 44 15.30 -7.89 -12.32
N MET A 45 14.28 -7.10 -11.93
CA MET A 45 13.34 -6.43 -12.82
C MET A 45 12.72 -7.36 -13.87
N GLU A 46 12.49 -8.64 -13.49
CA GLU A 46 11.81 -9.64 -14.32
C GLU A 46 10.28 -9.55 -14.12
N ASP A 47 9.49 -10.04 -15.07
CA ASP A 47 8.01 -10.05 -15.00
C ASP A 47 7.47 -10.86 -13.82
N ALA A 48 8.25 -11.80 -13.29
CA ALA A 48 7.91 -12.58 -12.11
C ALA A 48 9.10 -12.74 -11.17
N ALA A 49 8.87 -12.52 -9.89
CA ALA A 49 9.90 -12.69 -8.87
C ALA A 49 10.16 -14.18 -8.58
N ARG A 50 11.45 -14.54 -8.49
CA ARG A 50 11.88 -15.86 -8.00
C ARG A 50 12.08 -15.81 -6.50
N VAL A 51 11.17 -16.45 -5.77
CA VAL A 51 11.25 -16.51 -4.29
C VAL A 51 11.51 -17.94 -3.83
N PRO A 52 12.36 -18.13 -2.79
CA PRO A 52 12.60 -19.46 -2.26
C PRO A 52 11.34 -20.00 -1.60
N MET A 53 10.98 -21.24 -1.92
CA MET A 53 9.90 -21.96 -1.27
C MET A 53 10.45 -22.73 -0.07
N HIS A 54 9.81 -22.58 1.08
CA HIS A 54 10.10 -23.40 2.24
C HIS A 54 9.33 -24.72 2.17
N GLN A 55 9.86 -25.76 2.81
CA GLN A 55 9.10 -26.98 3.05
C GLN A 55 8.01 -26.68 4.09
N GLY A 56 6.78 -27.09 3.81
CA GLY A 56 5.64 -26.89 4.70
C GLY A 56 4.48 -26.17 4.03
N GLU A 57 3.55 -25.71 4.85
CA GLU A 57 2.35 -25.02 4.40
C GLU A 57 2.63 -23.51 4.22
N MET A 58 2.21 -22.98 3.09
CA MET A 58 2.32 -21.55 2.75
C MET A 58 0.93 -20.93 2.77
N LEU A 59 0.81 -19.74 3.37
CA LEU A 59 -0.39 -18.94 3.33
C LEU A 59 -0.24 -17.81 2.32
N PHE A 60 -1.32 -17.51 1.64
CA PHE A 60 -1.42 -16.46 0.65
C PHE A 60 -2.65 -15.60 0.92
N THR A 61 -2.51 -14.29 0.87
CA THR A 61 -3.61 -13.33 1.00
C THR A 61 -3.45 -12.19 0.00
N THR A 62 -4.51 -11.45 -0.25
CA THR A 62 -4.48 -10.21 -1.03
C THR A 62 -5.47 -9.21 -0.48
N ASP A 63 -5.12 -7.93 -0.54
CA ASP A 63 -5.97 -6.86 -0.05
C ASP A 63 -5.82 -5.60 -0.92
N SER A 64 -6.87 -4.78 -0.97
CA SER A 64 -6.92 -3.54 -1.75
C SER A 64 -7.23 -2.37 -0.83
N TYR A 65 -6.43 -1.32 -0.94
CA TYR A 65 -6.47 -0.17 -0.05
C TYR A 65 -6.96 1.06 -0.79
N VAL A 66 -8.06 1.60 -0.25
CA VAL A 66 -8.73 2.82 -0.71
C VAL A 66 -9.01 3.65 0.52
N VAL A 67 -8.29 4.74 0.70
CA VAL A 67 -8.49 5.65 1.83
C VAL A 67 -8.31 7.09 1.41
N GLN A 68 -9.25 7.93 1.80
CA GLN A 68 -9.18 9.37 1.67
C GLN A 68 -9.38 10.04 3.04
N PRO A 69 -8.48 10.98 3.38
CA PRO A 69 -7.27 11.38 2.67
C PRO A 69 -6.18 10.29 2.70
N LEU A 70 -5.25 10.34 1.75
CA LEU A 70 -4.12 9.37 1.65
C LEU A 70 -3.23 9.38 2.89
N ARG A 71 -3.16 10.53 3.59
CA ARG A 71 -2.43 10.71 4.86
C ARG A 71 -3.41 11.09 5.96
N PHE A 72 -3.25 10.45 7.10
CA PHE A 72 -4.07 10.67 8.29
C PHE A 72 -3.22 10.58 9.56
N PRO A 73 -3.69 11.06 10.72
CA PRO A 73 -2.96 10.93 11.96
C PRO A 73 -2.59 9.47 12.29
N GLY A 74 -1.30 9.22 12.45
CA GLY A 74 -0.77 7.88 12.75
C GLY A 74 -0.35 7.04 11.54
N GLY A 75 -0.58 7.51 10.28
CA GLY A 75 -0.15 6.78 9.11
C GLY A 75 -0.59 7.37 7.78
N ASP A 76 -0.46 6.55 6.76
CA ASP A 76 -0.90 6.81 5.40
C ASP A 76 -1.33 5.51 4.71
N ILE A 77 -1.80 5.62 3.46
CA ILE A 77 -2.22 4.46 2.68
C ILE A 77 -1.09 3.44 2.48
N GLY A 78 0.18 3.89 2.43
CA GLY A 78 1.33 3.00 2.26
C GLY A 78 1.59 2.13 3.49
N ARG A 79 1.59 2.74 4.68
CA ARG A 79 1.68 1.99 5.95
C ARG A 79 0.52 1.02 6.10
N LEU A 80 -0.69 1.48 5.78
CA LEU A 80 -1.90 0.66 5.85
C LEU A 80 -1.79 -0.57 4.95
N ALA A 81 -1.32 -0.39 3.70
CA ALA A 81 -1.21 -1.46 2.71
C ALA A 81 -0.26 -2.58 3.15
N VAL A 82 0.90 -2.23 3.70
CA VAL A 82 1.84 -3.25 4.19
C VAL A 82 1.31 -3.91 5.46
N SER A 83 0.87 -3.11 6.45
CA SER A 83 0.45 -3.62 7.75
C SER A 83 -0.78 -4.52 7.65
N GLY A 84 -1.77 -4.17 6.83
CA GLY A 84 -3.00 -4.95 6.69
C GLY A 84 -2.70 -6.35 6.14
N THR A 85 -2.00 -6.44 5.02
CA THR A 85 -1.66 -7.74 4.40
C THR A 85 -0.73 -8.59 5.29
N VAL A 86 0.21 -7.96 6.02
CA VAL A 86 1.04 -8.67 7.00
C VAL A 86 0.19 -9.19 8.16
N ASN A 87 -0.78 -8.40 8.62
CA ASN A 87 -1.68 -8.81 9.71
C ASN A 87 -2.56 -10.00 9.31
N ASP A 88 -3.06 -10.06 8.09
CA ASP A 88 -3.84 -11.21 7.59
C ASP A 88 -3.05 -12.52 7.68
N LEU A 89 -1.78 -12.49 7.28
CA LEU A 89 -0.88 -13.62 7.41
C LEU A 89 -0.60 -13.96 8.89
N ALA A 90 -0.36 -12.94 9.71
CA ALA A 90 -0.02 -13.10 11.12
C ALA A 90 -1.19 -13.70 11.94
N VAL A 91 -2.42 -13.20 11.75
CA VAL A 91 -3.60 -13.73 12.45
C VAL A 91 -3.96 -15.15 12.00
N SER A 92 -3.51 -15.55 10.82
CA SER A 92 -3.62 -16.92 10.30
C SER A 92 -2.48 -17.84 10.76
N GLY A 93 -1.52 -17.32 11.54
CA GLY A 93 -0.40 -18.09 12.12
C GLY A 93 0.86 -18.16 11.26
N ALA A 94 0.92 -17.40 10.16
CA ALA A 94 2.09 -17.36 9.29
C ALA A 94 3.07 -16.24 9.67
N ILE A 95 4.33 -16.44 9.27
CA ILE A 95 5.33 -15.38 9.20
C ILE A 95 5.33 -14.85 7.77
N ALA A 96 4.92 -13.60 7.59
CA ALA A 96 4.96 -12.93 6.31
C ALA A 96 6.41 -12.86 5.79
N GLN A 97 6.61 -13.11 4.49
CA GLN A 97 7.95 -13.14 3.89
C GLN A 97 8.05 -12.21 2.68
N PHE A 98 7.08 -12.30 1.78
CA PHE A 98 7.08 -11.58 0.51
C PHE A 98 5.73 -10.93 0.24
N LEU A 99 5.78 -9.73 -0.35
CA LEU A 99 4.60 -9.01 -0.82
C LEU A 99 4.78 -8.64 -2.30
N SER A 100 3.68 -8.63 -3.04
CA SER A 100 3.57 -7.83 -4.26
C SER A 100 3.04 -6.44 -3.92
N LEU A 101 3.26 -5.47 -4.80
CA LEU A 101 2.80 -4.10 -4.65
C LEU A 101 2.31 -3.56 -5.99
N ALA A 102 1.02 -3.31 -6.11
CA ALA A 102 0.46 -2.69 -7.30
C ALA A 102 -0.14 -1.33 -6.99
N PHE A 103 0.14 -0.34 -7.85
CA PHE A 103 -0.40 1.01 -7.80
C PHE A 103 -1.42 1.24 -8.93
N ILE A 104 -2.54 1.86 -8.59
CA ILE A 104 -3.42 2.53 -9.54
C ILE A 104 -3.41 4.01 -9.16
N ILE A 105 -2.82 4.83 -10.01
CA ILE A 105 -2.53 6.24 -9.74
C ILE A 105 -3.42 7.11 -10.64
N GLU A 106 -4.09 8.09 -10.07
CA GLU A 106 -4.83 9.08 -10.84
C GLU A 106 -3.87 10.11 -11.43
N GLU A 107 -4.07 10.45 -12.71
CA GLU A 107 -3.33 11.54 -13.36
C GLU A 107 -3.48 12.85 -12.60
N GLY A 108 -2.34 13.49 -12.31
CA GLY A 108 -2.29 14.73 -11.55
C GLY A 108 -1.85 14.56 -10.10
N LEU A 109 -1.70 13.33 -9.60
CA LEU A 109 -1.10 13.10 -8.30
C LEU A 109 0.31 13.72 -8.24
N GLU A 110 0.59 14.43 -7.15
CA GLU A 110 1.90 15.04 -6.93
C GLU A 110 2.95 13.97 -6.65
N LEU A 111 4.10 14.07 -7.31
CA LEU A 111 5.20 13.12 -7.13
C LEU A 111 5.73 13.12 -5.69
N GLU A 112 5.70 14.24 -5.01
CA GLU A 112 6.06 14.33 -3.58
C GLU A 112 5.13 13.48 -2.70
N THR A 113 3.84 13.45 -3.03
CA THR A 113 2.88 12.59 -2.33
C THR A 113 3.18 11.12 -2.57
N LEU A 114 3.45 10.74 -3.82
CA LEU A 114 3.83 9.38 -4.18
C LEU A 114 5.13 8.96 -3.48
N ASP A 115 6.17 9.81 -3.52
CA ASP A 115 7.46 9.57 -2.88
C ASP A 115 7.30 9.29 -1.38
N ALA A 116 6.47 10.07 -0.71
CA ALA A 116 6.22 9.89 0.72
C ALA A 116 5.48 8.57 1.03
N VAL A 117 4.52 8.18 0.18
CA VAL A 117 3.83 6.90 0.32
C VAL A 117 4.78 5.73 0.09
N ILE A 118 5.65 5.80 -0.93
CA ILE A 118 6.65 4.75 -1.21
C ILE A 118 7.64 4.62 -0.04
N GLU A 119 8.10 5.72 0.55
CA GLU A 119 8.98 5.68 1.72
C GLU A 119 8.28 5.06 2.94
N SER A 120 7.00 5.38 3.14
CA SER A 120 6.18 4.76 4.20
C SER A 120 6.04 3.24 3.98
N ILE A 121 5.79 2.79 2.75
CA ILE A 121 5.78 1.36 2.38
C ILE A 121 7.12 0.71 2.71
N ALA A 122 8.22 1.32 2.25
CA ALA A 122 9.56 0.78 2.45
C ALA A 122 9.94 0.67 3.93
N SER A 123 9.62 1.70 4.72
CA SER A 123 9.83 1.71 6.17
C SER A 123 9.03 0.63 6.87
N THR A 124 7.73 0.53 6.55
CA THR A 124 6.83 -0.46 7.16
C THR A 124 7.20 -1.88 6.77
N ALA A 125 7.62 -2.12 5.54
CA ALA A 125 8.11 -3.42 5.09
C ALA A 125 9.38 -3.85 5.86
N ARG A 126 10.31 -2.90 6.10
CA ARG A 126 11.50 -3.15 6.94
C ARG A 126 11.12 -3.47 8.38
N GLU A 127 10.19 -2.69 8.98
CA GLU A 127 9.69 -2.94 10.35
C GLU A 127 9.06 -4.33 10.47
N ALA A 128 8.26 -4.73 9.48
CA ALA A 128 7.58 -6.02 9.44
C ALA A 128 8.50 -7.20 9.05
N GLY A 129 9.71 -6.94 8.57
CA GLY A 129 10.65 -7.96 8.11
C GLY A 129 10.24 -8.63 6.79
N VAL A 130 9.39 -7.97 5.97
CA VAL A 130 8.92 -8.46 4.67
C VAL A 130 9.63 -7.74 3.52
N ARG A 131 9.62 -8.36 2.34
CA ARG A 131 10.20 -7.80 1.11
C ARG A 131 9.12 -7.62 0.05
N ILE A 132 9.11 -6.46 -0.60
CA ILE A 132 8.35 -6.25 -1.82
C ILE A 132 9.17 -6.86 -2.96
N VAL A 133 8.65 -7.87 -3.64
CA VAL A 133 9.42 -8.67 -4.61
C VAL A 133 8.95 -8.51 -6.04
N THR A 134 7.77 -7.97 -6.25
CA THR A 134 7.18 -7.69 -7.57
C THR A 134 6.10 -6.63 -7.43
N GLY A 135 5.69 -6.04 -8.55
CA GLY A 135 4.63 -5.04 -8.53
C GLY A 135 4.11 -4.69 -9.92
N ASP A 136 3.15 -3.79 -9.95
CA ASP A 136 2.61 -3.21 -11.18
C ASP A 136 2.28 -1.74 -10.95
N THR A 137 2.24 -0.93 -12.01
CA THR A 137 1.87 0.47 -11.94
C THR A 137 0.95 0.82 -13.11
N LYS A 138 -0.25 1.29 -12.80
CA LYS A 138 -1.21 1.81 -13.77
C LYS A 138 -1.53 3.26 -13.44
N VAL A 139 -1.79 4.04 -14.48
CA VAL A 139 -2.30 5.39 -14.34
C VAL A 139 -3.66 5.47 -15.03
N VAL A 140 -4.63 6.03 -14.32
CA VAL A 140 -5.98 6.32 -14.84
C VAL A 140 -6.13 7.81 -15.11
N ASP A 141 -7.07 8.17 -15.98
CA ASP A 141 -7.36 9.57 -16.31
C ASP A 141 -7.80 10.34 -15.06
N LYS A 142 -7.56 11.65 -15.08
CA LYS A 142 -8.03 12.55 -14.03
C LYS A 142 -9.54 12.48 -13.87
N GLY A 143 -9.99 12.30 -12.62
CA GLY A 143 -11.42 12.15 -12.27
C GLY A 143 -11.92 10.70 -12.34
N GLN A 144 -11.04 9.72 -12.60
CA GLN A 144 -11.37 8.29 -12.62
C GLN A 144 -10.88 7.54 -11.37
N GLY A 145 -10.35 8.27 -10.38
CA GLY A 145 -9.87 7.70 -9.13
C GLY A 145 -9.86 8.73 -8.00
N ASP A 146 -9.40 8.32 -6.83
CA ASP A 146 -9.24 9.18 -5.63
C ASP A 146 -7.75 9.44 -5.35
N GLY A 147 -6.97 9.71 -6.38
CA GLY A 147 -5.55 9.97 -6.31
C GLY A 147 -4.69 8.71 -6.36
N LEU A 148 -4.82 7.79 -5.42
CA LEU A 148 -4.00 6.58 -5.34
C LEU A 148 -4.76 5.42 -4.70
N TYR A 149 -4.73 4.27 -5.35
CA TYR A 149 -5.12 2.98 -4.78
C TYR A 149 -3.91 2.06 -4.73
N ILE A 150 -3.85 1.21 -3.72
CA ILE A 150 -2.77 0.22 -3.55
C ILE A 150 -3.41 -1.17 -3.41
N ASN A 151 -2.88 -2.13 -4.17
CA ASN A 151 -3.17 -3.54 -3.92
C ASN A 151 -1.88 -4.25 -3.52
N THR A 152 -1.98 -5.11 -2.53
CA THR A 152 -0.91 -5.99 -2.08
C THR A 152 -1.39 -7.42 -2.07
N ALA A 153 -0.51 -8.35 -2.41
CA ALA A 153 -0.69 -9.75 -2.12
C ALA A 153 0.50 -10.25 -1.31
N GLY A 154 0.25 -11.11 -0.33
CA GLY A 154 1.27 -11.55 0.61
C GLY A 154 1.41 -13.06 0.67
N ILE A 155 2.66 -13.51 0.82
CA ILE A 155 3.00 -14.92 1.04
C ILE A 155 3.72 -15.04 2.38
N GLY A 156 3.30 -16.02 3.20
CA GLY A 156 3.91 -16.33 4.48
C GLY A 156 4.02 -17.82 4.75
N ALA A 157 5.04 -18.21 5.49
CA ALA A 157 5.20 -19.59 5.95
C ALA A 157 4.43 -19.82 7.25
N LEU A 158 3.59 -20.86 7.29
CA LEU A 158 2.90 -21.26 8.50
C LEU A 158 3.92 -21.70 9.56
N ARG A 159 3.77 -21.22 10.78
CA ARG A 159 4.62 -21.64 11.90
C ARG A 159 4.32 -23.09 12.27
N PRO A 160 5.35 -23.92 12.48
CA PRO A 160 5.14 -25.30 12.91
C PRO A 160 4.33 -25.38 14.22
N GLY A 161 3.33 -26.27 14.23
CA GLY A 161 2.49 -26.49 15.41
C GLY A 161 1.41 -25.42 15.65
N ILE A 162 1.30 -24.42 14.78
CA ILE A 162 0.24 -23.41 14.84
C ILE A 162 -0.96 -23.87 14.00
N ASN A 163 -2.15 -23.78 14.60
CA ASN A 163 -3.42 -24.08 13.96
C ASN A 163 -4.46 -23.03 14.41
N LEU A 164 -4.33 -21.82 13.86
CA LEU A 164 -5.26 -20.71 14.14
C LEU A 164 -6.39 -20.72 13.12
N GLY A 165 -7.60 -20.43 13.59
CA GLY A 165 -8.76 -20.30 12.71
C GLY A 165 -10.06 -20.29 13.49
N VAL A 166 -11.08 -19.65 12.92
CA VAL A 166 -12.41 -19.48 13.54
C VAL A 166 -13.08 -20.81 13.92
N ARG A 167 -12.75 -21.89 13.21
CA ARG A 167 -13.30 -23.24 13.48
C ARG A 167 -12.73 -23.84 14.76
N ASN A 168 -11.66 -23.31 15.32
CA ASN A 168 -11.04 -23.79 16.54
C ASN A 168 -11.57 -23.10 17.79
N ILE A 169 -12.37 -22.04 17.65
CA ILE A 169 -12.97 -21.30 18.77
C ILE A 169 -14.03 -22.17 19.45
N ARG A 170 -13.97 -22.25 20.78
CA ARG A 170 -14.84 -23.08 21.61
C ARG A 170 -15.48 -22.26 22.72
N ALA A 171 -16.61 -22.76 23.21
CA ALA A 171 -17.21 -22.21 24.42
C ALA A 171 -16.22 -22.34 25.60
N GLY A 172 -15.98 -21.23 26.29
CA GLY A 172 -15.02 -21.13 27.41
C GLY A 172 -13.70 -20.51 27.01
N ASP A 173 -13.46 -20.22 25.72
CA ASP A 173 -12.29 -19.44 25.28
C ASP A 173 -12.39 -18.00 25.81
N VAL A 174 -11.23 -17.40 26.07
CA VAL A 174 -11.12 -16.04 26.57
C VAL A 174 -10.81 -15.08 25.44
N LEU A 175 -11.54 -13.97 25.35
CA LEU A 175 -11.27 -12.88 24.44
C LEU A 175 -10.19 -11.96 25.02
N ILE A 176 -9.13 -11.72 24.26
CA ILE A 176 -8.05 -10.81 24.64
C ILE A 176 -7.97 -9.68 23.62
N VAL A 177 -7.94 -8.44 24.07
CA VAL A 177 -7.71 -7.25 23.25
C VAL A 177 -6.33 -6.70 23.60
N SER A 178 -5.45 -6.61 22.61
CA SER A 178 -4.05 -6.17 22.79
C SER A 178 -3.88 -4.66 22.96
N GLY A 179 -4.92 -3.87 22.65
CA GLY A 179 -4.90 -2.41 22.72
C GLY A 179 -6.26 -1.82 22.38
N THR A 180 -6.28 -0.51 22.15
CA THR A 180 -7.49 0.20 21.70
C THR A 180 -7.92 -0.27 20.31
N ILE A 181 -9.23 -0.29 20.09
CA ILE A 181 -9.83 -0.64 18.79
C ILE A 181 -10.43 0.60 18.13
N ALA A 182 -10.62 0.57 16.80
CA ALA A 182 -11.21 1.62 15.97
C ALA A 182 -10.36 2.91 15.83
N GLU A 183 -9.11 2.95 16.25
CA GLU A 183 -8.24 4.15 16.15
C GLU A 183 -8.04 4.60 14.70
N HIS A 184 -7.86 3.67 13.76
CA HIS A 184 -7.74 3.98 12.33
C HIS A 184 -8.98 4.71 11.81
N GLY A 185 -10.17 4.16 12.05
CA GLY A 185 -11.42 4.76 11.61
C GLY A 185 -11.61 6.18 12.17
N LEU A 186 -11.35 6.36 13.47
CA LEU A 186 -11.42 7.68 14.13
C LEU A 186 -10.40 8.67 13.56
N ALA A 187 -9.18 8.23 13.25
CA ALA A 187 -8.14 9.09 12.68
C ALA A 187 -8.54 9.60 11.30
N VAL A 188 -9.06 8.71 10.42
CA VAL A 188 -9.54 9.06 9.08
C VAL A 188 -10.75 10.00 9.17
N MET A 189 -11.75 9.71 10.02
CA MET A 189 -12.94 10.56 10.20
C MET A 189 -12.54 11.97 10.66
N ARG A 190 -11.71 12.10 11.68
CA ARG A 190 -11.22 13.40 12.17
C ARG A 190 -10.47 14.19 11.09
N GLN A 191 -9.72 13.51 10.23
CA GLN A 191 -9.02 14.18 9.15
C GLN A 191 -9.97 14.66 8.06
N ARG A 192 -11.04 13.92 7.75
CA ARG A 192 -12.11 14.33 6.83
C ARG A 192 -12.84 15.54 7.36
N GLU A 193 -13.29 15.54 8.61
CA GLU A 193 -13.95 16.69 9.26
C GLU A 193 -13.08 17.95 9.19
N ARG A 194 -11.76 17.85 9.46
CA ARG A 194 -10.85 18.99 9.34
C ARG A 194 -10.74 19.51 7.92
N ALA A 195 -10.69 18.65 6.92
CA ALA A 195 -10.63 19.03 5.52
C ALA A 195 -11.92 19.73 5.07
N GLU A 196 -13.09 19.29 5.54
CA GLU A 196 -14.38 19.92 5.27
C GLU A 196 -14.49 21.31 5.91
N VAL A 197 -14.04 21.48 7.14
CA VAL A 197 -13.99 22.78 7.84
C VAL A 197 -13.08 23.76 7.10
N VAL A 198 -11.91 23.33 6.64
CA VAL A 198 -10.99 24.19 5.88
C VAL A 198 -11.57 24.60 4.53
N ASN A 199 -12.32 23.72 3.89
CA ASN A 199 -12.97 23.99 2.60
C ASN A 199 -14.29 24.76 2.72
N GLY A 200 -14.72 25.13 3.93
CA GLY A 200 -15.94 25.91 4.18
C GLY A 200 -17.25 25.17 3.86
N SER A 201 -17.21 23.85 3.76
CA SER A 201 -18.35 23.01 3.40
C SER A 201 -19.12 22.40 4.57
N MET A 202 -18.69 22.63 5.82
CA MET A 202 -19.38 22.10 6.99
C MET A 202 -19.99 23.20 7.86
N GLN A 203 -21.32 23.25 7.91
CA GLN A 203 -22.01 23.78 9.09
C GLN A 203 -21.99 22.69 10.15
N ILE A 204 -21.26 22.94 11.23
CA ILE A 204 -21.28 22.05 12.40
C ILE A 204 -22.64 22.24 13.08
N GLU A 205 -23.61 21.39 12.79
CA GLU A 205 -24.73 21.18 13.68
C GLU A 205 -24.22 20.37 14.89
N SER A 206 -23.92 21.07 15.97
CA SER A 206 -23.77 20.43 17.28
C SER A 206 -25.16 19.91 17.67
N ALA A 207 -25.39 18.63 17.49
CA ALA A 207 -26.53 17.98 18.14
C ALA A 207 -26.28 17.96 19.67
N PRO A 208 -27.34 18.19 20.47
CA PRO A 208 -27.27 18.23 21.91
C PRO A 208 -26.89 16.93 22.60
#